data_f00dee0544a81f0d85fca56d09092a1b
#
_entry.id   f00dee0544a81f0d85fca56d09092a1b
#
_cell.length_a   1.000
_cell.length_b   1.000
_cell.length_c   1.000
_cell.angle_alpha   90.00
_cell.angle_beta   90.00
_cell.angle_gamma   90.00
#
_symmetry.space_group_name_H-M   'P 1'
#
loop_
_entity.id
_entity.type
_entity.pdbx_description
1 polymer ?
#
loop_
_entity_poly.entity_id
_entity_poly.type
_entity_poly.pdbx_seq_one_letter_code
_entity_poly.pdbx_strand_id
1 'polypeptide(L)'
;MKKFVKLMFMSLLSVIISISVFAKNNVVYVGTNAEFAPFEYLDKNKIVGFDIDLLDAISKETGLEFKIQDMAFDGLLPALQTKKVDMVIAGMTATPERQKAVAFSKPYFKAKQVVITKGVDKSLKSFKDLAGKKVGVMLGFTGDTVVSEIKGVKVERFNAAYAAILALSQNKIDAVVLDSEPAKKYTANNKQFVIANIPAEEEDYAIAFRKNDKELINKVNAALDNIKANGEYDKILKKYFK
;
A
#
# COMPACT_ATOMS: atom_id res chain seq x y z
N MET A 1 -3.89 66.82 21.65
CA MET A 1 -3.54 65.51 22.26
C MET A 1 -4.58 64.40 22.02
N LYS A 2 -5.89 64.58 22.15
CA LYS A 2 -6.93 63.58 21.98
C LYS A 2 -7.06 62.99 20.54
N LYS A 3 -6.69 63.72 19.48
CA LYS A 3 -6.72 63.27 18.07
C LYS A 3 -5.53 62.42 17.69
N PHE A 4 -4.37 62.65 18.27
CA PHE A 4 -3.15 61.83 18.00
C PHE A 4 -3.23 60.43 18.64
N VAL A 5 -3.85 60.29 19.81
CA VAL A 5 -4.03 59.00 20.47
C VAL A 5 -5.01 58.09 19.70
N LYS A 6 -6.06 58.66 19.05
CA LYS A 6 -6.99 57.88 18.21
C LYS A 6 -6.34 57.32 16.92
N LEU A 7 -5.41 58.08 16.32
CA LEU A 7 -4.69 57.58 15.11
C LEU A 7 -3.71 56.47 15.45
N MET A 8 -3.08 56.53 16.64
CA MET A 8 -2.13 55.51 17.08
C MET A 8 -2.83 54.16 17.45
N PHE A 9 -4.06 54.24 17.99
CA PHE A 9 -4.87 53.05 18.28
C PHE A 9 -5.44 52.39 17.01
N MET A 10 -5.73 53.16 15.94
CA MET A 10 -6.20 52.60 14.67
C MET A 10 -5.09 51.93 13.85
N SER A 11 -3.83 52.34 13.99
CA SER A 11 -2.69 51.73 13.31
C SER A 11 -2.22 50.44 14.02
N LEU A 12 -2.47 50.27 15.33
CA LEU A 12 -2.17 49.01 16.03
C LEU A 12 -3.20 47.91 15.76
N LEU A 13 -4.45 48.25 15.42
CA LEU A 13 -5.50 47.29 15.13
C LEU A 13 -5.37 46.71 13.73
N SER A 14 -4.72 47.41 12.78
CA SER A 14 -4.49 46.94 11.41
C SER A 14 -3.32 45.94 11.28
N VAL A 15 -2.43 45.86 12.27
CA VAL A 15 -1.30 44.87 12.27
C VAL A 15 -1.73 43.53 12.83
N ILE A 16 -2.79 43.44 13.61
CA ILE A 16 -3.26 42.17 14.21
C ILE A 16 -4.10 41.32 13.22
N ILE A 17 -4.63 41.95 12.16
CA ILE A 17 -5.48 41.25 11.17
C ILE A 17 -4.65 40.48 10.11
N SER A 18 -3.34 40.71 10.04
CA SER A 18 -2.47 40.11 9.02
C SER A 18 -1.84 38.75 9.40
N ILE A 19 -2.16 38.17 10.57
CA ILE A 19 -1.60 36.88 11.02
C ILE A 19 -2.66 35.75 10.96
N SER A 20 -3.80 35.98 10.35
CA SER A 20 -4.74 34.90 9.99
C SER A 20 -4.32 34.27 8.66
N VAL A 21 -3.04 33.92 8.53
CA VAL A 21 -2.49 33.32 7.34
C VAL A 21 -2.50 31.81 7.52
N PHE A 22 -3.39 31.17 6.77
CA PHE A 22 -3.24 29.83 6.23
C PHE A 22 -2.72 28.78 7.21
N ALA A 23 -3.56 28.32 8.11
CA ALA A 23 -3.51 26.93 8.51
C ALA A 23 -3.86 26.10 7.26
N LYS A 24 -2.87 25.91 6.37
CA LYS A 24 -2.97 24.92 5.29
C LYS A 24 -3.37 23.64 6.00
N ASN A 25 -4.53 23.10 5.66
CA ASN A 25 -5.02 21.87 6.25
C ASN A 25 -3.96 20.79 5.97
N ASN A 26 -3.07 20.51 6.94
CA ASN A 26 -1.99 19.53 6.78
C ASN A 26 -2.50 18.08 6.87
N VAL A 27 -3.82 17.91 6.95
CA VAL A 27 -4.46 16.60 7.02
C VAL A 27 -4.56 16.01 5.62
N VAL A 28 -4.05 14.80 5.46
CA VAL A 28 -4.07 14.00 4.23
C VAL A 28 -4.78 12.69 4.52
N TYR A 29 -5.84 12.39 3.80
CA TYR A 29 -6.56 11.12 3.91
C TYR A 29 -5.84 10.05 3.09
N VAL A 30 -5.53 8.92 3.73
CA VAL A 30 -4.73 7.84 3.15
C VAL A 30 -5.55 6.57 3.06
N GLY A 31 -5.77 6.07 1.84
CA GLY A 31 -6.41 4.77 1.62
C GLY A 31 -5.42 3.64 1.83
N THR A 32 -5.86 2.57 2.51
CA THR A 32 -5.12 1.33 2.69
C THR A 32 -6.06 0.13 2.71
N ASN A 33 -5.52 -1.10 2.65
CA ASN A 33 -6.30 -2.33 2.81
C ASN A 33 -5.68 -3.20 3.91
N ALA A 34 -6.18 -3.09 5.12
CA ALA A 34 -5.61 -3.69 6.33
C ALA A 34 -5.78 -5.23 6.42
N GLU A 35 -5.65 -5.93 5.28
CA GLU A 35 -5.71 -7.38 5.12
C GLU A 35 -4.40 -7.96 4.56
N PHE A 36 -3.32 -7.15 4.51
CA PHE A 36 -2.10 -7.47 3.76
C PHE A 36 -0.83 -7.47 4.63
N ALA A 37 -0.84 -8.29 5.70
CA ALA A 37 0.34 -8.43 6.56
C ALA A 37 1.56 -9.01 5.81
N PRO A 38 2.77 -8.47 6.02
CA PRO A 38 3.18 -7.56 7.10
C PRO A 38 3.14 -6.06 6.74
N PHE A 39 2.59 -5.67 5.57
CA PHE A 39 2.57 -4.28 5.12
C PHE A 39 1.53 -3.45 5.86
N GLU A 40 0.26 -3.85 5.83
CA GLU A 40 -0.84 -3.25 6.57
C GLU A 40 -1.83 -4.31 7.04
N TYR A 41 -2.12 -4.32 8.32
CA TYR A 41 -3.03 -5.30 8.92
C TYR A 41 -3.58 -4.82 10.26
N LEU A 42 -4.69 -5.43 10.67
CA LEU A 42 -5.29 -5.16 11.97
C LEU A 42 -4.57 -5.95 13.07
N ASP A 43 -4.07 -5.24 14.09
CA ASP A 43 -3.64 -5.81 15.37
C ASP A 43 -4.37 -5.08 16.50
N LYS A 44 -5.18 -5.84 17.30
CA LYS A 44 -5.96 -5.29 18.44
C LYS A 44 -6.74 -4.02 18.07
N ASN A 45 -7.45 -4.06 16.94
CA ASN A 45 -8.24 -2.94 16.40
C ASN A 45 -7.42 -1.70 15.97
N LYS A 46 -6.11 -1.84 15.79
CA LYS A 46 -5.26 -0.80 15.20
C LYS A 46 -4.70 -1.30 13.87
N ILE A 47 -4.66 -0.43 12.88
CA ILE A 47 -3.96 -0.71 11.64
C ILE A 47 -2.47 -0.49 11.91
N VAL A 48 -1.68 -1.53 11.63
CA VAL A 48 -0.23 -1.56 11.85
C VAL A 48 0.44 -2.23 10.65
N GLY A 49 1.76 -2.12 10.55
CA GLY A 49 2.52 -2.78 9.50
C GLY A 49 3.62 -1.88 8.96
N PHE A 50 4.36 -2.42 7.99
CA PHE A 50 5.47 -1.72 7.35
C PHE A 50 5.03 -0.41 6.70
N ASP A 51 3.92 -0.43 5.95
CA ASP A 51 3.37 0.74 5.26
C ASP A 51 2.93 1.82 6.26
N ILE A 52 2.41 1.41 7.42
CA ILE A 52 1.97 2.33 8.48
C ILE A 52 3.17 2.99 9.16
N ASP A 53 4.20 2.23 9.51
CA ASP A 53 5.43 2.79 10.09
C ASP A 53 6.15 3.71 9.07
N LEU A 54 6.09 3.39 7.77
CA LEU A 54 6.63 4.25 6.72
C LEU A 54 5.83 5.56 6.61
N LEU A 55 4.50 5.51 6.73
CA LEU A 55 3.65 6.71 6.80
C LEU A 55 4.01 7.59 8.02
N ASP A 56 4.23 6.97 9.18
CA ASP A 56 4.63 7.69 10.40
C ASP A 56 5.98 8.39 10.21
N ALA A 57 6.92 7.74 9.53
CA ALA A 57 8.21 8.35 9.19
C ALA A 57 8.03 9.52 8.20
N ILE A 58 7.20 9.35 7.16
CA ILE A 58 6.87 10.41 6.21
C ILE A 58 6.17 11.59 6.91
N SER A 59 5.27 11.32 7.86
CA SER A 59 4.60 12.34 8.68
C SER A 59 5.61 13.21 9.43
N LYS A 60 6.60 12.59 10.10
CA LYS A 60 7.66 13.28 10.83
C LYS A 60 8.52 14.18 9.92
N GLU A 61 8.88 13.69 8.74
CA GLU A 61 9.69 14.44 7.76
C GLU A 61 8.92 15.61 7.11
N THR A 62 7.61 15.44 6.90
CA THR A 62 6.81 16.39 6.14
C THR A 62 5.98 17.35 6.97
N GLY A 63 5.70 17.02 8.24
CA GLY A 63 4.72 17.70 9.08
C GLY A 63 3.27 17.50 8.61
N LEU A 64 3.00 16.50 7.76
CA LEU A 64 1.64 16.12 7.36
C LEU A 64 1.01 15.22 8.42
N GLU A 65 -0.28 15.45 8.70
CA GLU A 65 -1.10 14.56 9.52
C GLU A 65 -1.82 13.57 8.60
N PHE A 66 -1.55 12.26 8.74
CA PHE A 66 -2.23 11.24 7.95
C PHE A 66 -3.43 10.65 8.69
N LYS A 67 -4.58 10.60 8.01
CA LYS A 67 -5.80 9.93 8.47
C LYS A 67 -6.06 8.71 7.60
N ILE A 68 -5.81 7.53 8.17
CA ILE A 68 -5.91 6.27 7.46
C ILE A 68 -7.38 5.86 7.31
N GLN A 69 -7.76 5.46 6.09
CA GLN A 69 -9.06 4.91 5.74
C GLN A 69 -8.87 3.49 5.18
N ASP A 70 -9.36 2.51 5.93
CA ASP A 70 -9.36 1.12 5.52
C ASP A 70 -10.52 0.82 4.57
N MET A 71 -10.23 0.15 3.47
CA MET A 71 -11.23 -0.29 2.49
C MET A 71 -10.71 -1.44 1.63
N ALA A 72 -11.60 -2.09 0.88
CA ALA A 72 -11.22 -3.13 -0.07
C ALA A 72 -10.23 -2.59 -1.12
N PHE A 73 -9.23 -3.40 -1.48
CA PHE A 73 -8.11 -2.99 -2.34
C PHE A 73 -8.56 -2.48 -3.71
N ASP A 74 -9.52 -3.14 -4.33
CA ASP A 74 -10.09 -2.75 -5.62
C ASP A 74 -10.83 -1.41 -5.58
N GLY A 75 -11.26 -0.98 -4.38
CA GLY A 75 -11.88 0.33 -4.12
C GLY A 75 -10.88 1.49 -3.95
N LEU A 76 -9.58 1.23 -3.74
CA LEU A 76 -8.59 2.24 -3.38
C LEU A 76 -8.37 3.28 -4.50
N LEU A 77 -8.10 2.85 -5.73
CA LEU A 77 -7.88 3.78 -6.84
C LEU A 77 -9.15 4.56 -7.23
N PRO A 78 -10.36 3.96 -7.27
CA PRO A 78 -11.61 4.71 -7.37
C PRO A 78 -11.79 5.75 -6.26
N ALA A 79 -11.48 5.43 -5.00
CA ALA A 79 -11.56 6.37 -3.88
C ALA A 79 -10.57 7.55 -4.05
N LEU A 80 -9.36 7.28 -4.55
CA LEU A 80 -8.37 8.31 -4.87
C LEU A 80 -8.86 9.23 -6.00
N GLN A 81 -9.40 8.69 -7.07
CA GLN A 81 -9.91 9.46 -8.21
C GLN A 81 -11.12 10.33 -7.84
N THR A 82 -11.99 9.83 -6.97
CA THR A 82 -13.18 10.56 -6.48
C THR A 82 -12.89 11.47 -5.29
N LYS A 83 -11.62 11.63 -4.90
CA LYS A 83 -11.15 12.49 -3.79
C LYS A 83 -11.70 12.10 -2.41
N LYS A 84 -12.07 10.84 -2.21
CA LYS A 84 -12.37 10.31 -0.88
C LYS A 84 -11.11 10.13 -0.06
N VAL A 85 -9.99 9.83 -0.73
CA VAL A 85 -8.65 9.82 -0.16
C VAL A 85 -7.72 10.68 -1.01
N ASP A 86 -6.59 11.12 -0.45
CA ASP A 86 -5.62 11.99 -1.13
C ASP A 86 -4.42 11.20 -1.65
N MET A 87 -4.12 10.08 -1.04
CA MET A 87 -3.10 9.14 -1.48
C MET A 87 -3.46 7.71 -1.05
N VAL A 88 -2.77 6.72 -1.62
CA VAL A 88 -2.94 5.31 -1.28
C VAL A 88 -1.58 4.69 -1.00
N ILE A 89 -1.46 3.98 0.13
CA ILE A 89 -0.36 3.09 0.44
C ILE A 89 -0.95 1.75 0.88
N ALA A 90 -0.64 0.67 0.17
CA ALA A 90 -1.32 -0.62 0.36
C ALA A 90 -0.56 -1.78 -0.34
N GLY A 91 0.78 -1.85 -0.22
CA GLY A 91 1.55 -2.83 -0.97
C GLY A 91 1.25 -2.76 -2.48
N MET A 92 0.95 -1.55 -2.99
CA MET A 92 0.42 -1.40 -4.34
C MET A 92 1.53 -1.34 -5.39
N THR A 93 1.53 -2.30 -6.32
CA THR A 93 2.43 -2.32 -7.47
C THR A 93 2.11 -1.18 -8.44
N ALA A 94 3.12 -0.41 -8.85
CA ALA A 94 3.00 0.67 -9.83
C ALA A 94 2.98 0.12 -11.27
N THR A 95 1.95 -0.66 -11.61
CA THR A 95 1.84 -1.25 -12.95
C THR A 95 1.62 -0.19 -14.03
N PRO A 96 2.04 -0.45 -15.30
CA PRO A 96 1.77 0.45 -16.41
C PRO A 96 0.28 0.78 -16.57
N GLU A 97 -0.60 -0.18 -16.29
CA GLU A 97 -2.05 0.03 -16.37
C GLU A 97 -2.53 1.04 -15.32
N ARG A 98 -2.10 0.87 -14.05
CA ARG A 98 -2.43 1.80 -12.97
C ARG A 98 -1.86 3.20 -13.22
N GLN A 99 -0.65 3.29 -13.81
CA GLN A 99 0.00 4.57 -14.16
C GLN A 99 -0.77 5.36 -15.24
N LYS A 100 -1.60 4.72 -16.05
CA LYS A 100 -2.51 5.43 -16.97
C LYS A 100 -3.56 6.25 -16.21
N ALA A 101 -3.99 5.80 -15.04
CA ALA A 101 -5.07 6.40 -14.26
C ALA A 101 -4.57 7.33 -13.14
N VAL A 102 -3.44 7.01 -12.50
CA VAL A 102 -2.89 7.71 -11.33
C VAL A 102 -1.40 7.97 -11.50
N ALA A 103 -0.82 8.80 -10.60
CA ALA A 103 0.62 8.97 -10.47
C ALA A 103 1.12 8.14 -9.27
N PHE A 104 2.42 7.82 -9.28
CA PHE A 104 3.07 7.08 -8.20
C PHE A 104 4.29 7.83 -7.67
N SER A 105 4.62 7.58 -6.40
CA SER A 105 5.90 7.97 -5.81
C SER A 105 7.07 7.21 -6.44
N LYS A 106 8.28 7.53 -5.99
CA LYS A 106 9.42 6.61 -6.11
C LYS A 106 9.07 5.28 -5.42
N PRO A 107 9.58 4.14 -5.94
CA PRO A 107 9.35 2.85 -5.29
C PRO A 107 9.89 2.82 -3.86
N TYR A 108 9.11 2.19 -2.96
CA TYR A 108 9.55 2.01 -1.58
C TYR A 108 9.85 0.55 -1.23
N PHE A 109 9.33 -0.42 -1.98
CA PHE A 109 9.56 -1.85 -1.74
C PHE A 109 9.60 -2.62 -3.06
N LYS A 110 10.31 -3.77 -3.07
CA LYS A 110 10.30 -4.73 -4.17
C LYS A 110 9.67 -6.04 -3.74
N ALA A 111 8.66 -6.47 -4.46
CA ALA A 111 7.97 -7.73 -4.25
C ALA A 111 8.00 -8.59 -5.52
N LYS A 112 7.38 -9.73 -5.48
CA LYS A 112 7.11 -10.59 -6.65
C LYS A 112 5.92 -11.49 -6.35
N GLN A 113 5.21 -11.90 -7.37
CA GLN A 113 4.14 -12.90 -7.22
C GLN A 113 4.74 -14.26 -7.00
N VAL A 114 4.17 -15.03 -6.07
CA VAL A 114 4.58 -16.42 -5.82
C VAL A 114 3.35 -17.32 -5.75
N VAL A 115 3.55 -18.62 -5.99
CA VAL A 115 2.49 -19.63 -5.91
C VAL A 115 2.65 -20.42 -4.63
N ILE A 116 1.59 -20.48 -3.84
CA ILE A 116 1.49 -21.29 -2.62
C ILE A 116 0.67 -22.54 -2.96
N THR A 117 1.18 -23.70 -2.61
CA THR A 117 0.49 -25.00 -2.75
C THR A 117 0.44 -25.75 -1.43
N LYS A 118 -0.44 -26.76 -1.35
CA LYS A 118 -0.49 -27.68 -0.23
C LYS A 118 0.47 -28.85 -0.51
N GLY A 119 1.67 -28.78 0.08
CA GLY A 119 2.79 -29.66 -0.23
C GLY A 119 3.51 -29.28 -1.53
N VAL A 120 4.56 -30.03 -1.84
CA VAL A 120 5.41 -29.79 -3.01
C VAL A 120 4.74 -30.32 -4.28
N ASP A 121 4.40 -29.44 -5.21
CA ASP A 121 3.94 -29.81 -6.55
C ASP A 121 5.12 -29.70 -7.55
N LYS A 122 5.72 -30.85 -7.88
CA LYS A 122 6.86 -30.95 -8.81
C LYS A 122 6.49 -30.61 -10.26
N SER A 123 5.20 -30.58 -10.60
CA SER A 123 4.72 -30.22 -11.93
C SER A 123 4.78 -28.73 -12.21
N LEU A 124 4.74 -27.89 -11.16
CA LEU A 124 4.83 -26.44 -11.30
C LEU A 124 6.28 -26.00 -11.57
N LYS A 125 6.52 -25.48 -12.77
CA LYS A 125 7.80 -24.88 -13.21
C LYS A 125 7.65 -23.42 -13.60
N SER A 126 6.41 -23.01 -13.88
CA SER A 126 6.05 -21.65 -14.28
C SER A 126 4.61 -21.36 -13.89
N PHE A 127 4.19 -20.10 -13.96
CA PHE A 127 2.77 -19.71 -13.77
C PHE A 127 1.84 -20.36 -14.80
N LYS A 128 2.32 -20.69 -16.02
CA LYS A 128 1.51 -21.35 -17.05
C LYS A 128 1.03 -22.74 -16.63
N ASP A 129 1.76 -23.41 -15.73
CA ASP A 129 1.40 -24.73 -15.23
C ASP A 129 0.21 -24.71 -14.24
N LEU A 130 -0.31 -23.52 -13.94
CA LEU A 130 -1.58 -23.34 -13.24
C LEU A 130 -2.81 -23.58 -14.15
N ALA A 131 -2.62 -23.77 -15.46
CA ALA A 131 -3.71 -24.10 -16.38
C ALA A 131 -4.48 -25.35 -15.88
N GLY A 132 -5.82 -25.28 -15.90
CA GLY A 132 -6.71 -26.34 -15.41
C GLY A 132 -6.92 -26.36 -13.90
N LYS A 133 -6.09 -25.66 -13.12
CA LYS A 133 -6.21 -25.58 -11.65
C LYS A 133 -7.21 -24.49 -11.21
N LYS A 134 -7.76 -24.65 -10.00
CA LYS A 134 -8.47 -23.59 -9.28
C LYS A 134 -7.47 -22.79 -8.47
N VAL A 135 -7.32 -21.50 -8.76
CA VAL A 135 -6.30 -20.65 -8.17
C VAL A 135 -6.95 -19.48 -7.43
N GLY A 136 -6.67 -19.38 -6.14
CA GLY A 136 -7.08 -18.24 -5.31
C GLY A 136 -6.16 -17.04 -5.52
N VAL A 137 -6.76 -15.86 -5.64
CA VAL A 137 -6.05 -14.59 -5.78
C VAL A 137 -6.75 -13.53 -4.93
N MET A 138 -6.05 -12.45 -4.59
CA MET A 138 -6.68 -11.27 -4.00
C MET A 138 -7.25 -10.40 -5.11
N LEU A 139 -8.53 -10.03 -4.95
CA LEU A 139 -9.28 -9.23 -5.94
C LEU A 139 -8.57 -7.89 -6.22
N GLY A 140 -8.24 -7.67 -7.49
CA GLY A 140 -7.62 -6.44 -7.97
C GLY A 140 -6.11 -6.32 -7.72
N PHE A 141 -5.47 -7.27 -7.04
CA PHE A 141 -4.00 -7.34 -6.92
C PHE A 141 -3.34 -7.81 -8.22
N THR A 142 -2.04 -7.62 -8.35
CA THR A 142 -1.29 -8.07 -9.56
C THR A 142 -1.36 -9.58 -9.75
N GLY A 143 -1.43 -10.36 -8.68
CA GLY A 143 -1.68 -11.80 -8.74
C GLY A 143 -2.98 -12.17 -9.46
N ASP A 144 -4.06 -11.40 -9.26
CA ASP A 144 -5.32 -11.58 -10.01
C ASP A 144 -5.10 -11.34 -11.52
N THR A 145 -4.41 -10.26 -11.87
CA THR A 145 -4.09 -9.96 -13.28
C THR A 145 -3.27 -11.10 -13.92
N VAL A 146 -2.17 -11.48 -13.29
CA VAL A 146 -1.26 -12.52 -13.81
C VAL A 146 -1.99 -13.85 -14.00
N VAL A 147 -2.78 -14.27 -13.01
CA VAL A 147 -3.50 -15.56 -13.08
C VAL A 147 -4.63 -15.52 -14.09
N SER A 148 -5.34 -14.38 -14.20
CA SER A 148 -6.46 -14.24 -15.15
C SER A 148 -6.04 -14.30 -16.62
N GLU A 149 -4.77 -14.00 -16.93
CA GLU A 149 -4.20 -14.12 -18.28
C GLU A 149 -3.85 -15.58 -18.66
N ILE A 150 -3.83 -16.50 -17.69
CA ILE A 150 -3.48 -17.91 -17.96
C ILE A 150 -4.69 -18.64 -18.53
N LYS A 151 -4.57 -19.09 -19.77
CA LYS A 151 -5.65 -19.82 -20.43
C LYS A 151 -5.98 -21.13 -19.71
N GLY A 152 -7.26 -21.31 -19.38
CA GLY A 152 -7.77 -22.54 -18.75
C GLY A 152 -7.67 -22.58 -17.22
N VAL A 153 -7.12 -21.56 -16.57
CA VAL A 153 -7.15 -21.47 -15.11
C VAL A 153 -8.58 -21.14 -14.62
N LYS A 154 -8.95 -21.61 -13.43
CA LYS A 154 -10.20 -21.22 -12.73
C LYS A 154 -9.84 -20.29 -11.61
N VAL A 155 -10.08 -18.98 -11.80
CA VAL A 155 -9.73 -17.93 -10.83
C VAL A 155 -10.81 -17.81 -9.77
N GLU A 156 -10.41 -17.95 -8.50
CA GLU A 156 -11.25 -17.69 -7.32
C GLU A 156 -10.73 -16.45 -6.61
N ARG A 157 -11.55 -15.39 -6.54
CA ARG A 157 -11.17 -14.09 -6.00
C ARG A 157 -11.57 -13.95 -4.54
N PHE A 158 -10.66 -13.45 -3.72
CA PHE A 158 -10.84 -13.23 -2.30
C PHE A 158 -10.52 -11.76 -1.94
N ASN A 159 -11.25 -11.20 -0.98
CA ASN A 159 -10.96 -9.86 -0.48
C ASN A 159 -9.81 -9.85 0.55
N ALA A 160 -9.48 -11.00 1.13
CA ALA A 160 -8.44 -11.14 2.14
C ALA A 160 -7.57 -12.38 1.90
N ALA A 161 -6.27 -12.24 2.09
CA ALA A 161 -5.33 -13.34 1.86
C ALA A 161 -5.60 -14.56 2.76
N TYR A 162 -6.01 -14.35 4.01
CA TYR A 162 -6.33 -15.46 4.92
C TYR A 162 -7.50 -16.31 4.41
N ALA A 163 -8.47 -15.72 3.70
CA ALA A 163 -9.60 -16.47 3.15
C ALA A 163 -9.16 -17.37 1.99
N ALA A 164 -8.25 -16.90 1.13
CA ALA A 164 -7.64 -17.72 0.08
C ALA A 164 -6.84 -18.89 0.68
N ILE A 165 -6.02 -18.63 1.70
CA ILE A 165 -5.24 -19.64 2.41
C ILE A 165 -6.14 -20.67 3.10
N LEU A 166 -7.24 -20.22 3.71
CA LEU A 166 -8.24 -21.12 4.30
C LEU A 166 -8.89 -22.01 3.22
N ALA A 167 -9.26 -21.46 2.07
CA ALA A 167 -9.79 -22.24 0.95
C ALA A 167 -8.79 -23.30 0.45
N LEU A 168 -7.50 -22.94 0.35
CA LEU A 168 -6.42 -23.86 0.03
C LEU A 168 -6.29 -24.98 1.08
N SER A 169 -6.35 -24.64 2.37
CA SER A 169 -6.26 -25.63 3.45
C SER A 169 -7.39 -26.67 3.39
N GLN A 170 -8.58 -26.22 2.97
CA GLN A 170 -9.78 -27.05 2.82
C GLN A 170 -9.88 -27.78 1.48
N ASN A 171 -8.85 -27.70 0.63
CA ASN A 171 -8.83 -28.26 -0.73
C ASN A 171 -9.98 -27.77 -1.65
N LYS A 172 -10.48 -26.55 -1.39
CA LYS A 172 -11.48 -25.89 -2.27
C LYS A 172 -10.83 -25.29 -3.51
N ILE A 173 -9.56 -24.96 -3.40
CA ILE A 173 -8.68 -24.49 -4.48
C ILE A 173 -7.36 -25.26 -4.45
N ASP A 174 -6.64 -25.26 -5.58
CA ASP A 174 -5.42 -26.04 -5.77
C ASP A 174 -4.15 -25.23 -5.44
N ALA A 175 -4.20 -23.91 -5.58
CA ALA A 175 -3.08 -23.00 -5.33
C ALA A 175 -3.59 -21.60 -4.94
N VAL A 176 -2.71 -20.80 -4.32
CA VAL A 176 -2.91 -19.36 -4.11
C VAL A 176 -1.76 -18.62 -4.77
N VAL A 177 -2.05 -17.57 -5.54
CA VAL A 177 -1.04 -16.63 -5.99
C VAL A 177 -1.13 -15.38 -5.11
N LEU A 178 0.01 -15.01 -4.55
CA LEU A 178 0.12 -13.95 -3.56
C LEU A 178 1.51 -13.32 -3.65
N ASP A 179 1.65 -12.10 -3.15
CA ASP A 179 2.93 -11.42 -3.04
C ASP A 179 3.87 -12.14 -2.06
N SER A 180 5.16 -12.08 -2.34
CA SER A 180 6.20 -12.90 -1.68
C SER A 180 6.23 -12.76 -0.16
N GLU A 181 6.10 -11.54 0.39
CA GLU A 181 6.21 -11.36 1.84
C GLU A 181 4.98 -11.84 2.61
N PRO A 182 3.74 -11.51 2.20
CA PRO A 182 2.55 -12.17 2.73
C PRO A 182 2.58 -13.69 2.60
N ALA A 183 3.03 -14.22 1.46
CA ALA A 183 3.16 -15.66 1.25
C ALA A 183 4.12 -16.31 2.27
N LYS A 184 5.29 -15.72 2.50
CA LYS A 184 6.24 -16.19 3.52
C LYS A 184 5.60 -16.22 4.91
N LYS A 185 4.81 -15.20 5.27
CA LYS A 185 4.14 -15.14 6.58
C LYS A 185 3.15 -16.31 6.76
N TYR A 186 2.39 -16.66 5.73
CA TYR A 186 1.44 -17.79 5.80
C TYR A 186 2.12 -19.15 5.80
N THR A 187 3.26 -19.29 5.12
CA THR A 187 3.98 -20.57 5.01
C THR A 187 4.93 -20.82 6.19
N ALA A 188 5.49 -19.78 6.81
CA ALA A 188 6.44 -19.91 7.93
C ALA A 188 5.87 -20.69 9.12
N ASN A 189 4.60 -20.50 9.44
CA ASN A 189 3.95 -21.09 10.60
C ASN A 189 3.06 -22.31 10.25
N ASN A 190 3.03 -22.70 8.98
CA ASN A 190 2.17 -23.79 8.53
C ASN A 190 2.88 -24.68 7.51
N LYS A 191 3.47 -25.78 8.00
CA LYS A 191 4.27 -26.74 7.20
C LYS A 191 3.49 -27.46 6.10
N GLN A 192 2.17 -27.36 6.09
CA GLN A 192 1.37 -27.93 4.99
C GLN A 192 1.48 -27.11 3.71
N PHE A 193 1.86 -25.82 3.82
CA PHE A 193 1.97 -24.91 2.67
C PHE A 193 3.42 -24.75 2.24
N VAL A 194 3.62 -24.68 0.94
CA VAL A 194 4.92 -24.53 0.31
C VAL A 194 4.82 -23.43 -0.76
N ILE A 195 5.79 -22.54 -0.78
CA ILE A 195 5.98 -21.63 -1.91
C ILE A 195 6.67 -22.41 -3.01
N ALA A 196 6.02 -22.51 -4.18
CA ALA A 196 6.60 -23.18 -5.33
C ALA A 196 7.85 -22.42 -5.83
N ASN A 197 8.90 -23.16 -6.13
CA ASN A 197 10.14 -22.57 -6.67
C ASN A 197 10.00 -22.37 -8.19
N ILE A 198 9.33 -21.28 -8.58
CA ILE A 198 9.15 -20.89 -9.99
C ILE A 198 9.67 -19.46 -10.19
N PRO A 199 10.21 -19.16 -11.39
CA PRO A 199 10.65 -17.80 -11.70
C PRO A 199 9.50 -16.79 -11.62
N ALA A 200 9.77 -15.61 -11.06
CA ALA A 200 8.84 -14.49 -10.99
C ALA A 200 9.58 -13.17 -11.18
N GLU A 201 8.96 -12.25 -11.86
CA GLU A 201 9.48 -10.90 -12.04
C GLU A 201 9.31 -10.07 -10.77
N GLU A 202 10.21 -9.11 -10.56
CA GLU A 202 10.10 -8.14 -9.47
C GLU A 202 9.05 -7.09 -9.81
N GLU A 203 8.31 -6.67 -8.78
CA GLU A 203 7.30 -5.63 -8.82
C GLU A 203 7.67 -4.52 -7.84
N ASP A 204 7.54 -3.26 -8.28
CA ASP A 204 7.81 -2.10 -7.44
C ASP A 204 6.54 -1.62 -6.76
N TYR A 205 6.51 -1.66 -5.41
CA TYR A 205 5.47 -0.99 -4.64
C TYR A 205 5.75 0.50 -4.55
N ALA A 206 4.70 1.30 -4.78
CA ALA A 206 4.78 2.74 -4.67
C ALA A 206 3.46 3.33 -4.14
N ILE A 207 3.55 4.53 -3.58
CA ILE A 207 2.41 5.28 -3.08
C ILE A 207 1.69 5.92 -4.27
N ALA A 208 0.35 5.72 -4.36
CA ALA A 208 -0.44 6.27 -5.45
C ALA A 208 -1.05 7.63 -5.09
N PHE A 209 -1.13 8.52 -6.08
CA PHE A 209 -1.66 9.88 -5.99
C PHE A 209 -2.49 10.21 -7.23
N ARG A 210 -3.35 11.23 -7.13
CA ARG A 210 -3.93 11.83 -8.35
C ARG A 210 -2.82 12.48 -9.18
N LYS A 211 -2.92 12.41 -10.51
CA LYS A 211 -1.88 12.94 -11.43
C LYS A 211 -1.54 14.42 -11.24
N ASN A 212 -2.51 15.20 -10.75
CA ASN A 212 -2.35 16.64 -10.59
C ASN A 212 -1.79 17.06 -9.23
N ASP A 213 -1.63 16.14 -8.26
CA ASP A 213 -1.19 16.44 -6.89
C ASP A 213 0.35 16.51 -6.78
N LYS A 214 0.98 17.23 -7.71
CA LYS A 214 2.44 17.30 -7.85
C LYS A 214 3.15 17.76 -6.57
N GLU A 215 2.55 18.71 -5.82
CA GLU A 215 3.12 19.21 -4.57
C GLU A 215 3.23 18.08 -3.52
N LEU A 216 2.15 17.31 -3.34
CA LEU A 216 2.11 16.19 -2.39
C LEU A 216 3.10 15.09 -2.82
N ILE A 217 3.11 14.73 -4.11
CA ILE A 217 4.04 13.73 -4.67
C ILE A 217 5.49 14.13 -4.39
N ASN A 218 5.87 15.37 -4.70
CA ASN A 218 7.23 15.85 -4.49
C ASN A 218 7.61 15.86 -3.01
N LYS A 219 6.69 16.27 -2.14
CA LYS A 219 6.90 16.30 -0.69
C LYS A 219 7.10 14.89 -0.13
N VAL A 220 6.29 13.92 -0.54
CA VAL A 220 6.42 12.52 -0.12
C VAL A 220 7.69 11.88 -0.70
N ASN A 221 8.03 12.15 -1.97
CA ASN A 221 9.27 11.64 -2.57
C ASN A 221 10.53 12.16 -1.86
N ALA A 222 10.56 13.45 -1.50
CA ALA A 222 11.67 14.02 -0.73
C ALA A 222 11.78 13.36 0.65
N ALA A 223 10.65 13.13 1.33
CA ALA A 223 10.63 12.41 2.60
C ALA A 223 11.14 10.96 2.45
N LEU A 224 10.71 10.24 1.43
CA LEU A 224 11.21 8.88 1.15
C LEU A 224 12.73 8.86 0.93
N ASP A 225 13.28 9.83 0.19
CA ASP A 225 14.73 9.95 -0.01
C ASP A 225 15.46 10.20 1.31
N ASN A 226 14.96 11.10 2.16
CA ASN A 226 15.54 11.42 3.46
C ASN A 226 15.49 10.22 4.42
N ILE A 227 14.34 9.53 4.50
CA ILE A 227 14.13 8.35 5.35
C ILE A 227 15.08 7.21 4.95
N LYS A 228 15.33 7.04 3.64
CA LYS A 228 16.32 6.08 3.15
C LYS A 228 17.74 6.51 3.48
N ALA A 229 18.07 7.80 3.29
CA ALA A 229 19.41 8.33 3.51
C ALA A 229 19.84 8.34 4.98
N ASN A 230 18.90 8.59 5.92
CA ASN A 230 19.18 8.64 7.35
C ASN A 230 19.11 7.27 8.07
N GLY A 231 18.79 6.19 7.33
CA GLY A 231 18.72 4.82 7.85
C GLY A 231 17.42 4.47 8.60
N GLU A 232 16.44 5.36 8.65
CA GLU A 232 15.14 5.07 9.27
C GLU A 232 14.36 4.01 8.49
N TYR A 233 14.44 4.07 7.15
CA TYR A 233 13.87 3.04 6.28
C TYR A 233 14.41 1.64 6.64
N ASP A 234 15.72 1.50 6.82
CA ASP A 234 16.34 0.21 7.14
C ASP A 234 15.91 -0.32 8.51
N LYS A 235 15.66 0.56 9.48
CA LYS A 235 15.12 0.16 10.79
C LYS A 235 13.71 -0.37 10.66
N ILE A 236 12.85 0.32 9.88
CA ILE A 236 11.48 -0.13 9.61
C ILE A 236 11.52 -1.46 8.86
N LEU A 237 12.36 -1.57 7.82
CA LEU A 237 12.50 -2.80 7.04
C LEU A 237 12.89 -3.99 7.92
N LYS A 238 13.90 -3.84 8.79
CA LYS A 238 14.36 -4.88 9.71
C LYS A 238 13.31 -5.28 10.76
N LYS A 239 12.37 -4.43 11.07
CA LYS A 239 11.27 -4.73 12.02
C LYS A 239 10.30 -5.77 11.45
N TYR A 240 10.04 -5.74 10.15
CA TYR A 240 9.01 -6.55 9.50
C TYR A 240 9.57 -7.68 8.62
N PHE A 241 10.77 -7.51 8.08
CA PHE A 241 11.37 -8.42 7.11
C PHE A 241 12.76 -8.85 7.61
N LYS A 242 12.78 -9.96 8.36
CA LYS A 242 14.01 -10.61 8.88
C LYS A 242 14.44 -11.74 7.96
#